data_7bc14f9d84c39ec6e51923a1afc083f8
#
_entry.id   7bc14f9d84c39ec6e51923a1afc083f8
#
_cell.length_a   1.000
_cell.length_b   1.000
_cell.length_c   1.000
_cell.angle_alpha   90.00
_cell.angle_beta   90.00
_cell.angle_gamma   90.00
#
_symmetry.space_group_name_H-M   'P 1'
#
loop_
_entity.id
_entity.type
_entity.pdbx_description
1 polymer ?
#
loop_
_entity_poly.entity_id
_entity_poly.type
_entity_poly.pdbx_seq_one_letter_code
_entity_poly.pdbx_strand_id
1 'polypeptide(L)'
;MNPVLADRPATGAPANFELVSDFEPAGDQPTAIAEIIGGLNNEERDQVLLGVTGSGKTFTMAKAIQALGRPALILAPNKTLAAQLYGEMKSFFPNNAVEYFVSYYDYYQPEAYVPRTDTYIEKDASVNEQIDRMRHAATRSLLERRDVIIVASVSCIYGIGSVETYSEMTIRLKVGDTAERGALLRRFVELQYRRNDQNFTRGAFRVRGDLVELFPAHYEDRGW
;
A
#
# COMPACT_ATOMS: atom_id res chain seq x y z
N MET A 1 -9.30 -13.13 -19.64
CA MET A 1 -9.27 -13.17 -18.15
C MET A 1 -7.88 -12.72 -17.73
N ASN A 2 -7.76 -11.68 -16.89
CA ASN A 2 -6.46 -11.12 -16.52
C ASN A 2 -5.74 -12.12 -15.59
N PRO A 3 -4.54 -12.66 -15.96
CA PRO A 3 -3.87 -13.70 -15.18
C PRO A 3 -3.48 -13.23 -13.76
N VAL A 4 -3.32 -11.92 -13.54
CA VAL A 4 -3.02 -11.36 -12.21
C VAL A 4 -4.20 -11.49 -11.26
N LEU A 5 -5.44 -11.42 -11.78
CA LEU A 5 -6.65 -11.57 -10.97
C LEU A 5 -7.05 -13.05 -10.79
N ALA A 6 -6.59 -13.94 -11.67
CA ALA A 6 -6.93 -15.37 -11.62
C ALA A 6 -6.30 -16.11 -10.43
N ASP A 7 -5.10 -15.68 -9.99
CA ASP A 7 -4.40 -16.26 -8.83
C ASP A 7 -4.67 -15.52 -7.51
N ARG A 8 -5.53 -14.50 -7.53
CA ARG A 8 -5.94 -13.84 -6.29
C ARG A 8 -6.74 -14.84 -5.45
N PRO A 9 -6.45 -14.98 -4.14
CA PRO A 9 -7.26 -15.82 -3.26
C PRO A 9 -8.74 -15.47 -3.42
N ALA A 10 -9.60 -16.49 -3.48
CA ALA A 10 -11.02 -16.31 -3.77
C ALA A 10 -11.62 -15.17 -2.96
N THR A 11 -12.35 -14.26 -3.63
CA THR A 11 -13.10 -13.21 -2.96
C THR A 11 -14.10 -13.87 -2.02
N GLY A 12 -13.94 -13.63 -0.70
CA GLY A 12 -14.82 -14.20 0.32
C GLY A 12 -14.16 -15.16 1.30
N ALA A 13 -13.02 -15.77 0.99
CA ALA A 13 -12.28 -16.54 1.98
C ALA A 13 -11.68 -15.58 3.04
N PRO A 14 -11.87 -15.85 4.36
CA PRO A 14 -11.29 -15.02 5.41
C PRO A 14 -9.77 -15.05 5.33
N ALA A 15 -9.13 -13.90 5.48
CA ALA A 15 -7.69 -13.81 5.60
C ALA A 15 -7.27 -14.10 7.05
N ASN A 16 -6.09 -14.66 7.22
CA ASN A 16 -5.53 -14.88 8.56
C ASN A 16 -4.79 -13.63 9.01
N PHE A 17 -5.41 -12.84 9.88
CA PHE A 17 -4.74 -11.75 10.59
C PHE A 17 -4.27 -12.23 11.95
N GLU A 18 -2.96 -12.15 12.20
CA GLU A 18 -2.34 -12.52 13.46
C GLU A 18 -2.04 -11.28 14.29
N LEU A 19 -2.93 -10.98 15.25
CA LEU A 19 -2.74 -9.84 16.15
C LEU A 19 -1.82 -10.23 17.30
N VAL A 20 -0.73 -9.48 17.44
CA VAL A 20 0.24 -9.59 18.54
C VAL A 20 0.07 -8.40 19.47
N SER A 21 -0.22 -8.61 20.73
CA SER A 21 -0.41 -7.56 21.73
C SER A 21 -0.28 -8.14 23.14
N ASP A 22 0.34 -7.36 24.03
CA ASP A 22 0.36 -7.64 25.47
C ASP A 22 -0.93 -7.21 26.16
N PHE A 23 -1.85 -6.56 25.44
CA PHE A 23 -3.12 -6.06 25.96
C PHE A 23 -4.26 -7.02 25.64
N GLU A 24 -5.16 -7.16 26.60
CA GLU A 24 -6.48 -7.80 26.43
C GLU A 24 -7.58 -6.73 26.44
N PRO A 25 -8.69 -6.96 25.72
CA PRO A 25 -9.84 -6.05 25.74
C PRO A 25 -10.38 -5.84 27.16
N ALA A 26 -10.56 -4.59 27.57
CA ALA A 26 -11.00 -4.23 28.90
C ALA A 26 -12.12 -3.17 28.85
N GLY A 27 -12.88 -3.03 29.94
CA GLY A 27 -13.99 -2.09 30.03
C GLY A 27 -15.07 -2.39 28.99
N ASP A 28 -15.46 -1.37 28.21
CA ASP A 28 -16.48 -1.49 27.16
C ASP A 28 -15.95 -2.04 25.83
N GLN A 29 -14.63 -2.27 25.70
CA GLN A 29 -14.04 -2.74 24.44
C GLN A 29 -14.59 -4.11 23.97
N PRO A 30 -14.78 -5.13 24.84
CA PRO A 30 -15.37 -6.40 24.41
C PRO A 30 -16.74 -6.24 23.76
N THR A 31 -17.59 -5.40 24.35
CA THR A 31 -18.93 -5.11 23.84
C THR A 31 -18.84 -4.37 22.50
N ALA A 32 -18.03 -3.33 22.41
CA ALA A 32 -17.82 -2.57 21.17
C ALA A 32 -17.28 -3.44 20.02
N ILE A 33 -16.33 -4.35 20.30
CA ILE A 33 -15.81 -5.31 19.32
C ILE A 33 -16.94 -6.21 18.81
N ALA A 34 -17.74 -6.79 19.72
CA ALA A 34 -18.84 -7.67 19.37
C ALA A 34 -19.90 -6.95 18.52
N GLU A 35 -20.25 -5.71 18.86
CA GLU A 35 -21.22 -4.89 18.13
C GLU A 35 -20.71 -4.56 16.72
N ILE A 36 -19.45 -4.12 16.59
CA ILE A 36 -18.84 -3.84 15.27
C ILE A 36 -18.85 -5.08 14.38
N ILE A 37 -18.43 -6.24 14.92
CA ILE A 37 -18.43 -7.49 14.17
C ILE A 37 -19.85 -7.92 13.80
N GLY A 38 -20.79 -7.80 14.73
CA GLY A 38 -22.20 -8.11 14.50
C GLY A 38 -22.80 -7.26 13.40
N GLY A 39 -22.61 -5.94 13.45
CA GLY A 39 -23.09 -5.01 12.44
C GLY A 39 -22.51 -5.31 11.06
N LEU A 40 -21.21 -5.55 10.96
CA LEU A 40 -20.55 -5.90 9.68
C LEU A 40 -21.00 -7.26 9.12
N ASN A 41 -21.34 -8.22 9.97
CA ASN A 41 -21.91 -9.50 9.54
C ASN A 41 -23.37 -9.37 9.10
N ASN A 42 -24.10 -8.39 9.64
CA ASN A 42 -25.46 -8.03 9.25
C ASN A 42 -25.49 -7.04 8.06
N GLU A 43 -24.35 -6.79 7.42
CA GLU A 43 -24.20 -5.88 6.28
C GLU A 43 -24.56 -4.41 6.61
N GLU A 44 -24.45 -4.01 7.87
CA GLU A 44 -24.59 -2.60 8.26
C GLU A 44 -23.49 -1.78 7.58
N ARG A 45 -23.91 -0.78 6.83
CA ARG A 45 -23.00 0.01 6.01
C ARG A 45 -22.15 0.97 6.83
N ASP A 46 -22.75 1.58 7.84
CA ASP A 46 -22.16 2.67 8.60
C ASP A 46 -22.25 2.36 10.10
N GLN A 47 -21.12 2.44 10.80
CA GLN A 47 -21.03 2.27 12.25
C GLN A 47 -20.13 3.36 12.83
N VAL A 48 -20.40 3.78 14.04
CA VAL A 48 -19.62 4.82 14.74
C VAL A 48 -19.07 4.28 16.05
N LEU A 49 -17.75 4.24 16.19
CA LEU A 49 -17.08 3.94 17.45
C LEU A 49 -16.75 5.25 18.19
N LEU A 50 -17.52 5.55 19.23
CA LEU A 50 -17.32 6.73 20.06
C LEU A 50 -16.46 6.38 21.28
N GLY A 51 -15.45 7.20 21.56
CA GLY A 51 -14.58 7.01 22.72
C GLY A 51 -13.61 8.18 22.88
N VAL A 52 -13.22 8.48 24.12
CA VAL A 52 -12.24 9.50 24.44
C VAL A 52 -10.84 9.14 23.93
N THR A 53 -9.95 10.11 23.84
CA THR A 53 -8.54 9.84 23.52
C THR A 53 -7.93 8.90 24.56
N GLY A 54 -7.19 7.92 24.13
CA GLY A 54 -6.59 6.89 25.00
C GLY A 54 -7.51 5.76 25.42
N SER A 55 -8.78 5.71 24.97
CA SER A 55 -9.70 4.59 25.28
C SER A 55 -9.40 3.28 24.50
N GLY A 56 -8.33 3.24 23.71
CA GLY A 56 -7.94 2.05 22.97
C GLY A 56 -8.76 1.79 21.71
N LYS A 57 -9.33 2.83 21.07
CA LYS A 57 -10.10 2.67 19.81
C LYS A 57 -9.32 1.95 18.71
N THR A 58 -8.03 2.25 18.55
CA THR A 58 -7.17 1.59 17.57
C THR A 58 -7.05 0.09 17.85
N PHE A 59 -6.89 -0.30 19.11
CA PHE A 59 -6.86 -1.70 19.53
C PHE A 59 -8.21 -2.40 19.31
N THR A 60 -9.32 -1.73 19.63
CA THR A 60 -10.69 -2.21 19.36
C THR A 60 -10.87 -2.52 17.87
N MET A 61 -10.44 -1.60 16.99
CA MET A 61 -10.48 -1.80 15.54
C MET A 61 -9.55 -2.93 15.07
N ALA A 62 -8.36 -3.05 15.65
CA ALA A 62 -7.45 -4.14 15.34
C ALA A 62 -8.04 -5.52 15.66
N LYS A 63 -8.70 -5.66 16.82
CA LYS A 63 -9.44 -6.88 17.20
C LYS A 63 -10.59 -7.18 16.24
N ALA A 64 -11.34 -6.17 15.80
CA ALA A 64 -12.40 -6.35 14.82
C ALA A 64 -11.84 -6.79 13.45
N ILE A 65 -10.74 -6.19 12.97
CA ILE A 65 -10.06 -6.59 11.71
C ILE A 65 -9.60 -8.06 11.80
N GLN A 66 -8.98 -8.45 12.92
CA GLN A 66 -8.56 -9.84 13.14
C GLN A 66 -9.74 -10.79 13.03
N ALA A 67 -10.83 -10.51 13.73
CA ALA A 67 -12.00 -11.40 13.78
C ALA A 67 -12.73 -11.51 12.43
N LEU A 68 -12.79 -10.43 11.67
CA LEU A 68 -13.47 -10.41 10.37
C LEU A 68 -12.67 -11.06 9.24
N GLY A 69 -11.33 -11.05 9.33
CA GLY A 69 -10.47 -11.62 8.29
C GLY A 69 -10.64 -10.97 6.92
N ARG A 70 -10.97 -9.69 6.86
CA ARG A 70 -11.18 -8.92 5.61
C ARG A 70 -10.08 -7.88 5.43
N PRO A 71 -9.62 -7.59 4.19
CA PRO A 71 -8.76 -6.45 3.93
C PRO A 71 -9.38 -5.17 4.46
N ALA A 72 -8.55 -4.30 5.06
CA ALA A 72 -9.02 -3.07 5.69
C ALA A 72 -8.33 -1.84 5.09
N LEU A 73 -9.09 -0.76 4.94
CA LEU A 73 -8.59 0.56 4.59
C LEU A 73 -8.87 1.52 5.75
N ILE A 74 -7.81 2.07 6.31
CA ILE A 74 -7.85 3.07 7.39
C ILE A 74 -7.53 4.43 6.79
N LEU A 75 -8.51 5.34 6.81
CA LEU A 75 -8.34 6.70 6.29
C LEU A 75 -8.07 7.67 7.42
N ALA A 76 -6.95 8.39 7.33
CA ALA A 76 -6.60 9.45 8.24
C ALA A 76 -6.70 10.83 7.56
N PRO A 77 -7.06 11.90 8.28
CA PRO A 77 -7.22 13.22 7.70
C PRO A 77 -5.89 13.86 7.23
N ASN A 78 -4.76 13.41 7.73
CA ASN A 78 -3.44 13.94 7.37
C ASN A 78 -2.33 12.88 7.47
N LYS A 79 -1.14 13.21 6.95
CA LYS A 79 0.03 12.31 6.93
C LYS A 79 0.51 11.92 8.33
N THR A 80 0.47 12.84 9.29
CA THR A 80 0.98 12.62 10.65
C THR A 80 0.14 11.57 11.38
N LEU A 81 -1.18 11.70 11.34
CA LEU A 81 -2.08 10.72 11.94
C LEU A 81 -2.03 9.39 11.19
N ALA A 82 -1.90 9.41 9.86
CA ALA A 82 -1.70 8.20 9.08
C ALA A 82 -0.41 7.47 9.50
N ALA A 83 0.68 8.19 9.74
CA ALA A 83 1.95 7.59 10.19
C ALA A 83 1.82 6.97 11.58
N GLN A 84 1.13 7.62 12.50
CA GLN A 84 0.85 7.09 13.84
C GLN A 84 0.04 5.79 13.74
N LEU A 85 -1.10 5.81 13.02
CA LEU A 85 -1.96 4.64 12.86
C LEU A 85 -1.24 3.49 12.13
N TYR A 86 -0.39 3.81 11.15
CA TYR A 86 0.46 2.82 10.49
C TYR A 86 1.41 2.14 11.48
N GLY A 87 2.09 2.92 12.33
CA GLY A 87 2.97 2.38 13.37
C GLY A 87 2.24 1.49 14.36
N GLU A 88 1.07 1.92 14.85
CA GLU A 88 0.22 1.14 15.75
C GLU A 88 -0.24 -0.18 15.09
N MET A 89 -0.79 -0.12 13.87
CA MET A 89 -1.23 -1.32 13.15
C MET A 89 -0.06 -2.25 12.79
N LYS A 90 1.10 -1.72 12.45
CA LYS A 90 2.30 -2.53 12.18
C LYS A 90 2.79 -3.26 13.42
N SER A 91 2.65 -2.66 14.60
CA SER A 91 2.95 -3.31 15.88
C SER A 91 1.95 -4.40 16.21
N PHE A 92 0.66 -4.19 15.94
CA PHE A 92 -0.39 -5.20 16.18
C PHE A 92 -0.33 -6.36 15.16
N PHE A 93 0.10 -6.12 13.92
CA PHE A 93 0.11 -7.10 12.85
C PHE A 93 1.50 -7.23 12.19
N PRO A 94 2.54 -7.67 12.94
CA PRO A 94 3.91 -7.71 12.45
C PRO A 94 4.10 -8.66 11.25
N ASN A 95 3.28 -9.71 11.16
CA ASN A 95 3.38 -10.76 10.14
C ASN A 95 2.43 -10.55 8.95
N ASN A 96 1.52 -9.58 9.04
CA ASN A 96 0.58 -9.25 7.97
C ASN A 96 1.06 -8.05 7.14
N ALA A 97 0.43 -7.85 5.98
CA ALA A 97 0.75 -6.71 5.13
C ALA A 97 0.09 -5.44 5.65
N VAL A 98 0.78 -4.70 6.50
CA VAL A 98 0.39 -3.35 6.89
C VAL A 98 1.16 -2.36 6.04
N GLU A 99 0.44 -1.55 5.27
CA GLU A 99 1.01 -0.69 4.24
C GLU A 99 0.60 0.77 4.43
N TYR A 100 1.50 1.68 4.01
CA TYR A 100 1.33 3.13 4.14
C TYR A 100 1.10 3.77 2.79
N PHE A 101 0.02 4.54 2.64
CA PHE A 101 -0.36 5.13 1.36
C PHE A 101 -0.78 6.60 1.53
N VAL A 102 0.18 7.50 1.38
CA VAL A 102 -0.04 8.96 1.48
C VAL A 102 0.52 9.68 0.25
N SER A 103 0.33 10.99 0.13
CA SER A 103 0.94 11.77 -0.94
C SER A 103 2.46 11.67 -0.87
N TYR A 104 3.10 11.38 -1.99
CA TYR A 104 4.57 11.31 -2.11
C TYR A 104 5.24 12.68 -2.21
N TYR A 105 4.48 13.77 -2.33
CA TYR A 105 5.03 15.11 -2.27
C TYR A 105 5.28 15.53 -0.82
N ASP A 106 6.52 15.91 -0.49
CA ASP A 106 6.83 16.56 0.79
C ASP A 106 6.53 18.05 0.70
N TYR A 107 6.76 18.64 -0.47
CA TYR A 107 6.46 20.02 -0.76
C TYR A 107 5.82 20.12 -2.17
N TYR A 108 4.82 20.93 -2.29
CA TYR A 108 4.19 21.26 -3.57
C TYR A 108 3.79 22.72 -3.59
N GLN A 109 4.40 23.48 -4.45
CA GLN A 109 4.05 24.86 -4.75
C GLN A 109 3.51 24.93 -6.19
N PRO A 110 2.23 25.24 -6.40
CA PRO A 110 1.70 25.49 -7.72
C PRO A 110 2.32 26.76 -8.31
N GLU A 111 2.41 26.83 -9.62
CA GLU A 111 2.73 28.06 -10.32
C GLU A 111 1.70 29.13 -10.00
N ALA A 112 2.15 30.35 -9.78
CA ALA A 112 1.32 31.49 -9.50
C ALA A 112 1.93 32.79 -10.07
N TYR A 113 1.08 33.70 -10.55
CA TYR A 113 1.50 35.03 -10.92
C TYR A 113 0.91 36.07 -9.97
N VAL A 114 1.76 36.89 -9.41
CA VAL A 114 1.36 37.98 -8.51
C VAL A 114 1.40 39.30 -9.25
N PRO A 115 0.27 39.82 -9.79
CA PRO A 115 0.25 41.00 -10.65
C PRO A 115 0.77 42.26 -9.97
N ARG A 116 0.59 42.36 -8.63
CA ARG A 116 1.01 43.55 -7.85
C ARG A 116 2.52 43.77 -7.85
N THR A 117 3.31 42.69 -7.92
CA THR A 117 4.78 42.73 -7.87
C THR A 117 5.42 42.28 -9.17
N ASP A 118 4.60 42.01 -10.20
CA ASP A 118 5.04 41.42 -11.48
C ASP A 118 5.95 40.20 -11.27
N THR A 119 5.57 39.35 -10.31
CA THR A 119 6.38 38.19 -9.91
C THR A 119 5.70 36.92 -10.38
N TYR A 120 6.42 36.12 -11.16
CA TYR A 120 6.04 34.74 -11.47
C TYR A 120 6.69 33.78 -10.50
N ILE A 121 5.88 33.01 -9.81
CA ILE A 121 6.31 31.92 -8.90
C ILE A 121 6.27 30.64 -9.72
N GLU A 122 7.43 30.05 -9.94
CA GLU A 122 7.52 28.77 -10.65
C GLU A 122 6.96 27.62 -9.82
N LYS A 123 6.45 26.62 -10.52
CA LYS A 123 6.03 25.36 -9.90
C LYS A 123 7.25 24.68 -9.28
N ASP A 124 7.14 24.33 -8.00
CA ASP A 124 8.16 23.57 -7.29
C ASP A 124 7.52 22.36 -6.58
N ALA A 125 8.18 21.21 -6.63
CA ALA A 125 7.70 20.00 -6.01
C ALA A 125 8.87 19.08 -5.61
N SER A 126 8.86 18.64 -4.38
CA SER A 126 9.79 17.66 -3.85
C SER A 126 9.10 16.32 -3.65
N VAL A 127 9.60 15.29 -4.31
CA VAL A 127 9.10 13.90 -4.23
C VAL A 127 9.89 13.13 -3.18
N ASN A 128 9.19 12.51 -2.24
CA ASN A 128 9.77 11.61 -1.28
C ASN A 128 9.84 10.18 -1.84
N GLU A 129 11.04 9.74 -2.21
CA GLU A 129 11.26 8.42 -2.81
C GLU A 129 10.87 7.25 -1.88
N GLN A 130 11.00 7.43 -0.56
CA GLN A 130 10.60 6.41 0.39
C GLN A 130 9.08 6.23 0.39
N ILE A 131 8.32 7.33 0.40
CA ILE A 131 6.86 7.29 0.33
C ILE A 131 6.41 6.72 -1.02
N ASP A 132 7.06 7.09 -2.12
CA ASP A 132 6.76 6.54 -3.43
C ASP A 132 6.94 5.01 -3.45
N ARG A 133 8.03 4.51 -2.90
CA ARG A 133 8.26 3.07 -2.72
C ARG A 133 7.18 2.40 -1.88
N MET A 134 6.77 3.00 -0.75
CA MET A 134 5.71 2.46 0.11
C MET A 134 4.37 2.40 -0.61
N ARG A 135 4.06 3.36 -1.48
CA ARG A 135 2.85 3.33 -2.33
C ARG A 135 2.88 2.17 -3.31
N HIS A 136 4.02 1.90 -3.95
CA HIS A 136 4.19 0.72 -4.81
C HIS A 136 4.04 -0.59 -4.04
N ALA A 137 4.61 -0.67 -2.83
CA ALA A 137 4.46 -1.84 -1.96
C ALA A 137 2.98 -2.06 -1.57
N ALA A 138 2.25 -1.00 -1.20
CA ALA A 138 0.83 -1.08 -0.87
C ALA A 138 -0.01 -1.58 -2.04
N THR A 139 0.21 -1.06 -3.24
CA THR A 139 -0.51 -1.50 -4.45
C THR A 139 -0.23 -2.96 -4.76
N ARG A 140 1.04 -3.39 -4.65
CA ARG A 140 1.43 -4.78 -4.82
C ARG A 140 0.73 -5.69 -3.81
N SER A 141 0.78 -5.33 -2.52
CA SER A 141 0.15 -6.13 -1.44
C SER A 141 -1.35 -6.32 -1.68
N LEU A 142 -2.06 -5.28 -2.15
CA LEU A 142 -3.48 -5.38 -2.51
C LEU A 142 -3.75 -6.37 -3.66
N LEU A 143 -2.82 -6.50 -4.61
CA LEU A 143 -2.97 -7.41 -5.74
C LEU A 143 -2.61 -8.86 -5.40
N GLU A 144 -1.66 -9.06 -4.47
CA GLU A 144 -1.09 -10.37 -4.18
C GLU A 144 -1.66 -11.04 -2.92
N ARG A 145 -2.15 -10.25 -1.95
CA ARG A 145 -2.53 -10.72 -0.61
C ARG A 145 -3.97 -10.37 -0.26
N ARG A 146 -4.51 -11.09 0.72
CA ARG A 146 -5.83 -10.83 1.32
C ARG A 146 -5.73 -10.29 2.74
N ASP A 147 -4.64 -10.55 3.44
CA ASP A 147 -4.34 -10.11 4.79
C ASP A 147 -3.67 -8.73 4.78
N VAL A 148 -4.33 -7.74 4.16
CA VAL A 148 -3.79 -6.40 3.91
C VAL A 148 -4.55 -5.34 4.70
N ILE A 149 -3.80 -4.49 5.39
CA ILE A 149 -4.29 -3.27 6.04
C ILE A 149 -3.58 -2.09 5.37
N ILE A 150 -4.33 -1.22 4.70
CA ILE A 150 -3.80 0.02 4.14
C ILE A 150 -4.13 1.17 5.08
N VAL A 151 -3.10 1.88 5.54
CA VAL A 151 -3.28 3.15 6.25
C VAL A 151 -2.97 4.29 5.30
N ALA A 152 -3.97 5.11 5.00
CA ALA A 152 -3.91 6.10 3.94
C ALA A 152 -4.36 7.48 4.42
N SER A 153 -3.91 8.50 3.71
CA SER A 153 -4.50 9.85 3.77
C SER A 153 -5.45 10.06 2.59
N VAL A 154 -6.11 11.22 2.55
CA VAL A 154 -7.03 11.60 1.46
C VAL A 154 -6.43 11.45 0.05
N SER A 155 -5.12 11.42 -0.09
CA SER A 155 -4.44 11.23 -1.38
C SER A 155 -4.71 9.88 -2.05
N CYS A 156 -5.24 8.89 -1.32
CA CYS A 156 -5.62 7.59 -1.89
C CYS A 156 -6.84 7.66 -2.83
N ILE A 157 -7.66 8.71 -2.74
CA ILE A 157 -8.81 8.91 -3.64
C ILE A 157 -8.40 9.38 -5.05
N TYR A 158 -7.19 9.93 -5.17
CA TYR A 158 -6.63 10.29 -6.47
C TYR A 158 -5.95 9.07 -7.05
N GLY A 159 -6.58 8.47 -8.05
CA GLY A 159 -6.25 7.14 -8.57
C GLY A 159 -4.87 7.05 -9.20
N ILE A 160 -4.29 5.86 -9.14
CA ILE A 160 -3.10 5.44 -9.89
C ILE A 160 -3.50 4.93 -11.29
N GLY A 161 -4.78 5.00 -11.64
CA GLY A 161 -5.38 4.40 -12.82
C GLY A 161 -6.36 3.27 -12.46
N SER A 162 -6.85 2.54 -13.46
CA SER A 162 -7.73 1.39 -13.19
C SER A 162 -6.93 0.19 -12.66
N VAL A 163 -7.60 -0.65 -11.89
CA VAL A 163 -7.03 -1.92 -11.38
C VAL A 163 -6.59 -2.82 -12.53
N GLU A 164 -7.36 -2.82 -13.62
CA GLU A 164 -7.09 -3.59 -14.84
C GLU A 164 -5.78 -3.13 -15.47
N THR A 165 -5.62 -1.83 -15.69
CA THR A 165 -4.40 -1.24 -16.27
C THR A 165 -3.18 -1.53 -15.40
N TYR A 166 -3.31 -1.37 -14.07
CA TYR A 166 -2.19 -1.66 -13.16
C TYR A 166 -1.82 -3.14 -13.16
N SER A 167 -2.78 -4.04 -13.21
CA SER A 167 -2.54 -5.48 -13.25
C SER A 167 -1.91 -5.93 -14.58
N GLU A 168 -2.23 -5.27 -15.69
CA GLU A 168 -1.55 -5.47 -16.97
C GLU A 168 -0.09 -4.98 -16.96
N MET A 169 0.23 -4.03 -16.07
CA MET A 169 1.59 -3.52 -15.85
C MET A 169 2.38 -4.34 -14.84
N THR A 170 2.15 -5.65 -14.77
CA THR A 170 2.93 -6.56 -13.91
C THR A 170 3.60 -7.67 -14.72
N ILE A 171 4.70 -8.22 -14.18
CA ILE A 171 5.35 -9.43 -14.70
C ILE A 171 5.40 -10.44 -13.57
N ARG A 172 5.04 -11.69 -13.88
CA ARG A 172 5.21 -12.82 -12.97
C ARG A 172 6.30 -13.73 -13.51
N LEU A 173 7.27 -14.03 -12.68
CA LEU A 173 8.37 -14.94 -12.96
C LEU A 173 8.51 -15.91 -11.77
N LYS A 174 8.64 -17.19 -12.07
CA LYS A 174 8.92 -18.23 -11.08
C LYS A 174 10.25 -18.90 -11.40
N VAL A 175 10.95 -19.36 -10.38
CA VAL A 175 12.16 -20.16 -10.55
C VAL A 175 11.83 -21.40 -11.39
N GLY A 176 12.59 -21.60 -12.47
CA GLY A 176 12.36 -22.68 -13.45
C GLY A 176 11.55 -22.28 -14.68
N ASP A 177 10.96 -21.08 -14.71
CA ASP A 177 10.30 -20.59 -15.91
C ASP A 177 11.31 -20.35 -17.04
N THR A 178 10.88 -20.63 -18.28
CA THR A 178 11.64 -20.27 -19.48
C THR A 178 11.05 -18.98 -20.07
N ALA A 179 11.89 -17.97 -20.25
CA ALA A 179 11.51 -16.71 -20.86
C ALA A 179 12.44 -16.34 -22.03
N GLU A 180 11.86 -15.85 -23.13
CA GLU A 180 12.66 -15.28 -24.22
C GLU A 180 13.21 -13.92 -23.76
N ARG A 181 14.56 -13.81 -23.75
CA ARG A 181 15.27 -12.65 -23.21
C ARG A 181 14.82 -11.32 -23.81
N GLY A 182 14.69 -11.24 -25.13
CA GLY A 182 14.32 -10.00 -25.81
C GLY A 182 12.91 -9.57 -25.48
N ALA A 183 11.96 -10.51 -25.33
CA ALA A 183 10.60 -10.23 -24.91
C ALA A 183 10.57 -9.73 -23.47
N LEU A 184 11.32 -10.36 -22.57
CA LEU A 184 11.41 -9.93 -21.16
C LEU A 184 11.98 -8.51 -21.03
N LEU A 185 13.05 -8.20 -21.75
CA LEU A 185 13.65 -6.85 -21.72
C LEU A 185 12.71 -5.78 -22.30
N ARG A 186 12.00 -6.08 -23.40
CA ARG A 186 10.95 -5.18 -23.92
C ARG A 186 9.87 -4.94 -22.88
N ARG A 187 9.46 -6.00 -22.19
CA ARG A 187 8.44 -5.88 -21.14
C ARG A 187 8.90 -5.01 -19.97
N PHE A 188 10.15 -5.08 -19.57
CA PHE A 188 10.68 -4.15 -18.55
C PHE A 188 10.61 -2.69 -18.98
N VAL A 189 10.95 -2.39 -20.24
CA VAL A 189 10.85 -1.03 -20.77
C VAL A 189 9.38 -0.54 -20.84
N GLU A 190 8.45 -1.39 -21.27
CA GLU A 190 7.00 -1.09 -21.23
C GLU A 190 6.51 -0.75 -19.82
N LEU A 191 7.05 -1.44 -18.81
CA LEU A 191 6.79 -1.20 -17.38
C LEU A 191 7.59 -0.02 -16.80
N GLN A 192 8.21 0.80 -17.66
CA GLN A 192 8.96 2.00 -17.31
C GLN A 192 10.26 1.74 -16.52
N TYR A 193 10.78 0.49 -16.51
CA TYR A 193 12.11 0.22 -15.99
C TYR A 193 13.17 0.74 -16.96
N ARG A 194 14.24 1.30 -16.41
CA ARG A 194 15.35 1.85 -17.21
C ARG A 194 16.53 0.87 -17.25
N ARG A 195 17.10 0.65 -18.42
CA ARG A 195 18.36 -0.08 -18.50
C ARG A 195 19.49 0.80 -17.99
N ASN A 196 20.21 0.30 -16.98
CA ASN A 196 21.39 0.97 -16.47
C ASN A 196 22.42 -0.08 -16.01
N ASP A 197 23.42 -0.34 -16.86
CA ASP A 197 24.42 -1.37 -16.62
C ASP A 197 25.53 -0.88 -15.66
N GLN A 198 25.63 0.43 -15.42
CA GLN A 198 26.66 1.04 -14.55
C GLN A 198 26.12 1.34 -13.14
N ASN A 199 24.97 1.97 -13.03
CA ASN A 199 24.37 2.34 -11.77
C ASN A 199 23.06 1.57 -11.57
N PHE A 200 23.11 0.48 -10.81
CA PHE A 200 21.99 -0.41 -10.57
C PHE A 200 21.18 0.09 -9.35
N THR A 201 20.17 0.87 -9.63
CA THR A 201 19.28 1.50 -8.63
C THR A 201 17.84 1.07 -8.81
N ARG A 202 16.99 1.44 -7.87
CA ARG A 202 15.55 1.17 -7.90
C ARG A 202 14.92 1.61 -9.25
N GLY A 203 14.10 0.76 -9.83
CA GLY A 203 13.47 1.00 -11.12
C GLY A 203 14.41 0.80 -12.34
N ALA A 204 15.60 0.21 -12.11
CA ALA A 204 16.52 -0.13 -13.19
C ALA A 204 16.66 -1.64 -13.39
N PHE A 205 17.07 -2.02 -14.59
CA PHE A 205 17.56 -3.36 -14.89
C PHE A 205 18.91 -3.28 -15.59
N ARG A 206 19.71 -4.31 -15.47
CA ARG A 206 20.97 -4.45 -16.18
C ARG A 206 21.11 -5.82 -16.81
N VAL A 207 21.96 -5.89 -17.86
CA VAL A 207 22.13 -7.10 -18.63
C VAL A 207 23.63 -7.35 -18.85
N ARG A 208 24.10 -8.51 -18.43
CA ARG A 208 25.49 -8.94 -18.62
C ARG A 208 25.50 -10.35 -19.21
N GLY A 209 25.64 -10.45 -20.52
CA GLY A 209 25.50 -11.74 -21.24
C GLY A 209 24.10 -12.30 -21.06
N ASP A 210 24.01 -13.49 -20.48
CA ASP A 210 22.73 -14.17 -20.20
C ASP A 210 22.13 -13.80 -18.84
N LEU A 211 22.87 -13.07 -18.02
CA LEU A 211 22.38 -12.60 -16.72
C LEU A 211 21.57 -11.32 -16.90
N VAL A 212 20.34 -11.36 -16.42
CA VAL A 212 19.46 -10.19 -16.32
C VAL A 212 19.16 -9.94 -14.86
N GLU A 213 19.43 -8.74 -14.40
CA GLU A 213 19.16 -8.32 -13.02
C GLU A 213 18.16 -7.17 -13.04
N LEU A 214 17.17 -7.24 -12.16
CA LEU A 214 16.11 -6.24 -12.00
C LEU A 214 16.11 -5.69 -10.58
N PHE A 215 16.01 -4.37 -10.41
CA PHE A 215 15.78 -3.75 -9.12
C PHE A 215 14.33 -3.23 -9.05
N PRO A 216 13.43 -4.01 -8.43
CA PRO A 216 12.00 -3.67 -8.37
C PRO A 216 11.72 -2.32 -7.68
N ALA A 217 10.69 -1.62 -8.13
CA ALA A 217 10.33 -0.30 -7.62
C ALA A 217 9.89 -0.29 -6.14
N HIS A 218 9.45 -1.44 -5.60
CA HIS A 218 8.95 -1.59 -4.23
C HIS A 218 9.99 -2.09 -3.23
N TYR A 219 11.21 -2.43 -3.65
CA TYR A 219 12.31 -2.81 -2.75
C TYR A 219 13.27 -1.65 -2.52
N GLU A 220 13.94 -1.71 -1.36
CA GLU A 220 14.92 -0.71 -0.94
C GLU A 220 16.36 -1.11 -1.24
N ASP A 221 16.67 -2.38 -0.99
CA ASP A 221 18.04 -2.87 -0.81
C ASP A 221 18.36 -4.12 -1.64
N ARG A 222 17.43 -4.58 -2.46
CA ARG A 222 17.66 -5.82 -3.22
C ARG A 222 17.15 -5.77 -4.65
N GLY A 223 17.96 -6.35 -5.54
CA GLY A 223 17.57 -6.74 -6.90
C GLY A 223 17.36 -8.26 -7.02
N TRP A 224 16.82 -8.63 -8.13
CA TRP A 224 16.60 -10.02 -8.53
C TRP A 224 17.45 -10.34 -9.74
#